data_fc64e012b76c1b87c08c0a5aeb7578fd
#
_entry.id   fc64e012b76c1b87c08c0a5aeb7578fd
#
_cell.length_a   1.000
_cell.length_b   1.000
_cell.length_c   1.000
_cell.angle_alpha   90.00
_cell.angle_beta   90.00
_cell.angle_gamma   90.00
#
_symmetry.space_group_name_H-M   'P 1'
#
loop_
_entity.id
_entity.type
_entity.pdbx_description
1 polymer ?
#
loop_
_entity_poly.entity_id
_entity_poly.type
_entity_poly.pdbx_seq_one_letter_code
_entity_poly.pdbx_strand_id
1 'polypeptide(L)'
;MTTLQPRGPYSQDELKKLYPDELQLQLVQVLMRHGERSPVSARFQNAGLQPYWPYCSAARRMVSATMEANSSDWTPLQWRRRLETFGNDDGPVIARGPRGEVDDVCNMGELTDKGRETTSQLGTRLRRLYVDQLGFLPQMIHNTDFLYLRATPIPRALESMQEAFFGMYPPYARAAACPPPTIITRSPSDETLFPNDGGCRRFAQLSRAFAQRTADRWNETDEMEYLNFLIGKWMPESSKRVAVDSHPRLSGIMDTINSTLAHGPETRLPKEFYDKRGLAIIEKIGVEEWFTGYNESEEYRSLGIGGLMGDVVSRMVGSVEHNGQDGLFETGGENEPKYEQSSSSTSTGKGLLSIFGLGKKTEAGPIGIARKKLSDLSETERSKLDGYYVRIRYNDEVVTVPGCRPQGKHLDGDQSFCTLAEFKNIVDKFTPAHWKKDCLSNLDAPAFPKIKEPAGY
;
A
#
# COMPACT_ATOMS: atom_id res chain seq x y z
N MET A 1 5.00 -1.19 13.82
CA MET A 1 4.08 -1.27 12.66
C MET A 1 2.70 -1.61 13.17
N THR A 2 1.70 -0.82 12.80
CA THR A 2 0.34 -1.02 13.28
C THR A 2 -0.42 -1.95 12.36
N THR A 3 -0.76 -3.13 12.84
CA THR A 3 -1.87 -3.90 12.28
C THR A 3 -3.15 -3.17 12.66
N LEU A 4 -4.05 -2.99 11.70
CA LEU A 4 -5.34 -2.37 11.96
C LEU A 4 -6.11 -3.22 12.98
N GLN A 5 -6.40 -2.65 14.13
CA GLN A 5 -7.16 -3.37 15.14
C GLN A 5 -8.60 -3.58 14.67
N PRO A 6 -9.16 -4.77 14.84
CA PRO A 6 -10.58 -4.99 14.58
C PRO A 6 -11.43 -4.02 15.42
N ARG A 7 -12.40 -3.37 14.77
CA ARG A 7 -13.37 -2.52 15.47
C ARG A 7 -14.78 -2.79 14.96
N GLY A 8 -15.75 -2.47 15.80
CA GLY A 8 -17.16 -2.46 15.44
C GLY A 8 -17.52 -1.31 14.48
N PRO A 9 -18.82 -1.21 14.13
CA PRO A 9 -19.34 -0.06 13.38
C PRO A 9 -19.04 1.26 14.12
N TYR A 10 -18.95 2.35 13.35
CA TYR A 10 -18.83 3.69 13.92
C TYR A 10 -20.15 4.09 14.58
N SER A 11 -20.09 4.77 15.72
CA SER A 11 -21.25 5.42 16.31
C SER A 11 -21.73 6.59 15.45
N GLN A 12 -22.96 7.03 15.63
CA GLN A 12 -23.51 8.19 14.90
C GLN A 12 -22.70 9.47 15.16
N ASP A 13 -22.21 9.66 16.38
CA ASP A 13 -21.39 10.84 16.73
C ASP A 13 -20.01 10.77 16.07
N GLU A 14 -19.39 9.58 15.99
CA GLU A 14 -18.15 9.39 15.21
C GLU A 14 -18.38 9.66 13.72
N LEU A 15 -19.49 9.18 13.15
CA LEU A 15 -19.82 9.39 11.74
C LEU A 15 -20.01 10.88 11.45
N LYS A 16 -20.79 11.61 12.25
CA LYS A 16 -20.97 13.05 12.11
C LYS A 16 -19.67 13.83 12.18
N LYS A 17 -18.77 13.44 13.09
CA LYS A 17 -17.45 14.05 13.20
C LYS A 17 -16.55 13.74 11.99
N LEU A 18 -16.63 12.49 11.47
CA LEU A 18 -15.81 12.08 10.33
C LEU A 18 -16.39 12.53 8.97
N TYR A 19 -17.72 12.60 8.88
CA TYR A 19 -18.47 12.93 7.66
C TYR A 19 -19.54 13.97 8.04
N PRO A 20 -19.15 15.25 8.21
CA PRO A 20 -20.07 16.32 8.57
C PRO A 20 -21.20 16.49 7.55
N ASP A 21 -22.40 16.82 8.02
CA ASP A 21 -23.60 16.90 7.17
C ASP A 21 -23.49 17.99 6.08
N GLU A 22 -22.65 19.01 6.29
CA GLU A 22 -22.37 20.08 5.31
C GLU A 22 -21.48 19.63 4.14
N LEU A 23 -20.84 18.47 4.24
CA LEU A 23 -19.97 17.93 3.21
C LEU A 23 -20.55 16.64 2.62
N GLN A 24 -20.51 16.54 1.29
CA GLN A 24 -20.85 15.32 0.58
C GLN A 24 -19.60 14.53 0.23
N LEU A 25 -19.53 13.27 0.66
CA LEU A 25 -18.45 12.36 0.28
C LEU A 25 -18.52 12.07 -1.23
N GLN A 26 -17.42 12.30 -1.95
CA GLN A 26 -17.38 12.12 -3.41
C GLN A 26 -16.37 11.06 -3.85
N LEU A 27 -15.22 10.98 -3.17
CA LEU A 27 -14.16 10.05 -3.51
C LEU A 27 -13.52 9.51 -2.24
N VAL A 28 -13.27 8.22 -2.20
CA VAL A 28 -12.44 7.58 -1.16
C VAL A 28 -11.29 6.84 -1.84
N GLN A 29 -10.07 7.04 -1.39
CA GLN A 29 -8.88 6.30 -1.82
C GLN A 29 -8.27 5.58 -0.63
N VAL A 30 -8.14 4.27 -0.73
CA VAL A 30 -7.58 3.42 0.33
C VAL A 30 -6.24 2.88 -0.13
N LEU A 31 -5.17 3.28 0.57
CA LEU A 31 -3.85 2.71 0.41
C LEU A 31 -3.64 1.69 1.53
N MET A 32 -3.46 0.43 1.18
CA MET A 32 -3.28 -0.65 2.15
C MET A 32 -1.95 -1.38 1.94
N ARG A 33 -1.37 -1.85 3.01
CA ARG A 33 -0.27 -2.82 2.96
C ARG A 33 -0.85 -4.22 2.81
N HIS A 34 -0.05 -5.15 2.21
CA HIS A 34 -0.37 -6.57 2.26
C HIS A 34 -0.58 -7.05 3.71
N GLY A 35 -1.36 -8.09 3.90
CA GLY A 35 -1.60 -8.75 5.17
C GLY A 35 -0.34 -9.38 5.78
N GLU A 36 -0.49 -10.07 6.89
CA GLU A 36 0.59 -10.78 7.57
C GLU A 36 1.17 -11.87 6.65
N ARG A 37 2.48 -12.01 6.70
CA ARG A 37 3.24 -12.91 5.85
C ARG A 37 4.33 -13.65 6.62
N SER A 38 4.82 -14.75 6.05
CA SER A 38 6.07 -15.34 6.50
C SER A 38 7.24 -14.35 6.34
N PRO A 39 8.35 -14.51 7.07
CA PRO A 39 9.54 -13.69 6.87
C PRO A 39 10.03 -13.75 5.43
N VAL A 40 10.59 -12.63 4.92
CA VAL A 40 11.16 -12.58 3.56
C VAL A 40 12.48 -13.35 3.44
N SER A 41 13.07 -13.74 4.56
CA SER A 41 14.28 -14.57 4.63
C SER A 41 14.26 -15.36 5.93
N ALA A 42 14.77 -16.58 5.88
CA ALA A 42 15.00 -17.39 7.07
C ALA A 42 16.14 -16.79 7.91
N ARG A 43 15.82 -16.36 9.11
CA ARG A 43 16.78 -15.77 10.07
C ARG A 43 16.63 -16.43 11.43
N PHE A 44 17.68 -16.36 12.23
CA PHE A 44 17.64 -16.83 13.63
C PHE A 44 17.30 -18.31 13.80
N GLN A 45 17.72 -19.17 12.86
CA GLN A 45 17.59 -20.62 13.02
C GLN A 45 18.42 -21.11 14.22
N ASN A 46 19.56 -20.47 14.50
CA ASN A 46 20.37 -20.68 15.70
C ASN A 46 19.67 -20.27 17.00
N ALA A 47 18.63 -19.47 16.92
CA ALA A 47 17.74 -19.15 18.04
C ALA A 47 16.50 -20.07 18.10
N GLY A 48 16.45 -21.11 17.27
CA GLY A 48 15.36 -22.09 17.21
C GLY A 48 14.21 -21.74 16.29
N LEU A 49 14.25 -20.59 15.57
CA LEU A 49 13.19 -20.24 14.63
C LEU A 49 13.27 -21.12 13.39
N GLN A 50 12.19 -21.87 13.13
CA GLN A 50 12.11 -22.72 11.95
C GLN A 50 12.02 -21.87 10.68
N PRO A 51 12.70 -22.25 9.59
CA PRO A 51 12.69 -21.50 8.33
C PRO A 51 11.33 -21.57 7.61
N TYR A 52 10.61 -22.67 7.75
CA TYR A 52 9.38 -22.96 7.02
C TYR A 52 8.18 -23.02 7.96
N TRP A 53 7.13 -22.27 7.62
CA TRP A 53 5.93 -22.12 8.44
C TRP A 53 4.71 -22.71 7.75
N PRO A 54 3.94 -23.58 8.41
CA PRO A 54 2.77 -24.24 7.81
C PRO A 54 1.48 -23.40 7.94
N TYR A 55 1.52 -22.16 7.50
CA TYR A 55 0.41 -21.18 7.61
C TYR A 55 -0.11 -20.71 6.25
N CYS A 56 0.12 -21.46 5.17
CA CYS A 56 -0.28 -21.10 3.83
C CYS A 56 -1.21 -22.15 3.22
N SER A 57 -2.42 -22.30 3.78
CA SER A 57 -3.42 -23.28 3.33
C SER A 57 -3.86 -23.09 1.88
N ALA A 58 -3.68 -21.88 1.32
CA ALA A 58 -3.89 -21.60 -0.10
C ALA A 58 -3.02 -22.48 -1.00
N ALA A 59 -1.87 -22.97 -0.53
CA ALA A 59 -1.00 -23.88 -1.28
C ALA A 59 -1.66 -25.21 -1.69
N ARG A 60 -2.73 -25.59 -1.02
CA ARG A 60 -3.55 -26.78 -1.39
C ARG A 60 -4.66 -26.45 -2.40
N ARG A 61 -4.89 -25.19 -2.71
CA ARG A 61 -6.09 -24.69 -3.42
C ARG A 61 -5.72 -23.74 -4.55
N MET A 62 -4.59 -24.00 -5.20
CA MET A 62 -4.15 -23.22 -6.34
C MET A 62 -5.08 -23.47 -7.52
N VAL A 63 -5.37 -22.41 -8.25
CA VAL A 63 -6.18 -22.46 -9.48
C VAL A 63 -5.43 -21.70 -10.56
N SER A 64 -5.29 -22.31 -11.72
CA SER A 64 -4.69 -21.70 -12.90
C SER A 64 -5.64 -21.83 -14.07
N ALA A 65 -5.68 -20.81 -14.93
CA ALA A 65 -6.33 -20.94 -16.23
C ALA A 65 -5.42 -21.75 -17.16
N THR A 66 -5.95 -22.81 -17.77
CA THR A 66 -5.23 -23.65 -18.73
C THR A 66 -6.01 -23.70 -20.04
N MET A 67 -5.27 -23.62 -21.16
CA MET A 67 -5.85 -23.68 -22.50
C MET A 67 -6.11 -25.14 -22.86
N GLU A 68 -7.30 -25.44 -23.41
CA GLU A 68 -7.62 -26.77 -23.93
C GLU A 68 -6.88 -27.03 -25.24
N ALA A 69 -6.37 -28.24 -25.41
CA ALA A 69 -5.71 -28.63 -26.64
C ALA A 69 -6.70 -28.57 -27.83
N ASN A 70 -6.26 -27.94 -28.92
CA ASN A 70 -7.04 -27.80 -30.16
C ASN A 70 -8.31 -26.95 -30.06
N SER A 71 -8.46 -26.15 -29.02
CA SER A 71 -9.54 -25.18 -28.86
C SER A 71 -8.97 -23.83 -28.40
N SER A 72 -9.77 -22.77 -28.49
CA SER A 72 -9.45 -21.47 -27.86
C SER A 72 -10.05 -21.34 -26.46
N ASP A 73 -10.63 -22.42 -25.93
CA ASP A 73 -11.31 -22.42 -24.65
C ASP A 73 -10.34 -22.57 -23.48
N TRP A 74 -10.74 -22.05 -22.34
CA TRP A 74 -9.95 -22.07 -21.11
C TRP A 74 -10.69 -22.81 -20.01
N THR A 75 -9.98 -23.68 -19.31
CA THR A 75 -10.51 -24.40 -18.15
C THR A 75 -9.69 -24.12 -16.89
N PRO A 76 -10.31 -24.14 -15.69
CA PRO A 76 -9.58 -24.01 -14.44
C PRO A 76 -8.89 -25.34 -14.06
N LEU A 77 -7.58 -25.32 -13.94
CA LEU A 77 -6.82 -26.43 -13.32
C LEU A 77 -6.66 -26.15 -11.82
N GLN A 78 -7.18 -27.05 -11.00
CA GLN A 78 -6.89 -27.06 -9.57
C GLN A 78 -5.61 -27.86 -9.29
N TRP A 79 -4.69 -27.30 -8.51
CA TRP A 79 -3.45 -27.94 -8.18
C TRP A 79 -3.02 -27.59 -6.75
N ARG A 80 -2.02 -28.28 -6.22
CA ARG A 80 -1.42 -28.02 -4.93
C ARG A 80 0.09 -27.87 -5.05
N ARG A 81 0.67 -27.02 -4.23
CA ARG A 81 2.12 -26.80 -4.17
C ARG A 81 2.70 -27.48 -2.94
N ARG A 82 3.87 -28.07 -3.10
CA ARG A 82 4.85 -28.35 -2.04
C ARG A 82 6.14 -27.62 -2.37
N LEU A 83 6.92 -27.27 -1.34
CA LEU A 83 8.22 -26.63 -1.54
C LEU A 83 9.32 -27.69 -1.49
N GLU A 84 10.31 -27.54 -2.35
CA GLU A 84 11.57 -28.26 -2.31
C GLU A 84 12.67 -27.31 -1.83
N THR A 85 13.63 -27.82 -1.09
CA THR A 85 14.80 -27.10 -0.60
C THR A 85 16.03 -28.01 -0.63
N PHE A 86 17.20 -27.48 -0.35
CA PHE A 86 18.40 -28.27 -0.21
C PHE A 86 18.48 -28.94 1.19
N GLY A 87 18.80 -30.21 1.24
CA GLY A 87 19.19 -30.93 2.44
C GLY A 87 20.63 -30.59 2.85
N ASN A 88 21.11 -31.30 3.91
CA ASN A 88 22.46 -31.09 4.45
C ASN A 88 23.59 -31.47 3.49
N ASP A 89 23.29 -32.30 2.50
CA ASP A 89 24.20 -32.79 1.45
C ASP A 89 23.97 -32.08 0.08
N ASP A 90 23.29 -30.93 0.11
CA ASP A 90 22.83 -30.19 -1.07
C ASP A 90 21.89 -31.01 -1.99
N GLY A 91 21.44 -32.17 -1.57
CA GLY A 91 20.41 -32.93 -2.27
C GLY A 91 19.02 -32.32 -2.10
N PRO A 92 18.09 -32.56 -3.04
CA PRO A 92 16.74 -32.00 -2.98
C PRO A 92 15.92 -32.74 -1.88
N VAL A 93 15.28 -31.95 -1.01
CA VAL A 93 14.36 -32.43 0.02
C VAL A 93 13.10 -31.60 0.06
N ILE A 94 11.99 -32.23 0.47
CA ILE A 94 10.75 -31.49 0.69
C ILE A 94 10.86 -30.66 1.97
N ALA A 95 10.65 -29.35 1.88
CA ALA A 95 10.62 -28.45 3.02
C ALA A 95 9.53 -28.87 4.01
N ARG A 96 9.86 -28.80 5.30
CA ARG A 96 8.98 -29.24 6.38
C ARG A 96 8.78 -28.15 7.41
N GLY A 97 7.55 -28.05 7.89
CA GLY A 97 7.23 -27.28 9.08
C GLY A 97 7.76 -27.90 10.37
N PRO A 98 7.59 -27.21 11.52
CA PRO A 98 8.15 -27.62 12.81
C PRO A 98 7.74 -29.03 13.29
N ARG A 99 6.57 -29.52 12.87
CA ARG A 99 6.03 -30.83 13.23
C ARG A 99 6.11 -31.83 12.08
N GLY A 100 6.87 -31.49 11.03
CA GLY A 100 7.03 -32.33 9.84
C GLY A 100 5.97 -32.10 8.75
N GLU A 101 5.17 -31.05 8.86
CA GLU A 101 4.19 -30.69 7.84
C GLU A 101 4.88 -30.47 6.49
N VAL A 102 4.32 -31.03 5.44
CA VAL A 102 4.78 -30.86 4.05
C VAL A 102 3.78 -30.09 3.19
N ASP A 103 2.53 -30.07 3.63
CA ASP A 103 1.48 -29.25 3.05
C ASP A 103 1.36 -27.94 3.83
N ASP A 104 0.76 -26.91 3.22
CA ASP A 104 0.57 -25.57 3.79
C ASP A 104 1.86 -24.78 4.08
N VAL A 105 3.02 -25.32 3.72
CA VAL A 105 4.30 -24.66 3.94
C VAL A 105 4.39 -23.40 3.09
N CYS A 106 4.58 -22.26 3.76
CA CYS A 106 4.74 -20.97 3.12
C CYS A 106 6.09 -20.84 2.41
N ASN A 107 6.08 -20.21 1.24
CA ASN A 107 7.30 -19.68 0.66
C ASN A 107 7.78 -18.45 1.45
N MET A 108 9.03 -18.02 1.26
CA MET A 108 9.55 -16.82 1.90
C MET A 108 8.75 -15.59 1.45
N GLY A 109 8.27 -14.80 2.41
CA GLY A 109 7.48 -13.61 2.15
C GLY A 109 6.07 -13.85 1.60
N GLU A 110 5.54 -15.06 1.71
CA GLU A 110 4.20 -15.42 1.25
C GLU A 110 3.11 -14.95 2.23
N LEU A 111 1.98 -14.50 1.70
CA LEU A 111 0.80 -14.13 2.48
C LEU A 111 0.27 -15.35 3.23
N THR A 112 0.18 -15.26 4.54
CA THR A 112 -0.31 -16.35 5.39
C THR A 112 -1.84 -16.37 5.47
N ASP A 113 -2.40 -17.44 6.02
CA ASP A 113 -3.83 -17.53 6.31
C ASP A 113 -4.28 -16.38 7.23
N LYS A 114 -3.43 -15.98 8.19
CA LYS A 114 -3.67 -14.80 9.04
C LYS A 114 -3.74 -13.52 8.21
N GLY A 115 -2.83 -13.34 7.26
CA GLY A 115 -2.83 -12.17 6.37
C GLY A 115 -4.06 -12.13 5.46
N ARG A 116 -4.55 -13.27 5.01
CA ARG A 116 -5.82 -13.37 4.25
C ARG A 116 -7.00 -12.98 5.13
N GLU A 117 -7.07 -13.50 6.33
CA GLU A 117 -8.11 -13.18 7.30
C GLU A 117 -8.16 -11.67 7.58
N THR A 118 -7.03 -11.06 7.93
CA THR A 118 -6.99 -9.62 8.31
C THR A 118 -7.29 -8.70 7.15
N THR A 119 -6.87 -9.03 5.92
CA THR A 119 -7.21 -8.24 4.74
C THR A 119 -8.68 -8.42 4.32
N SER A 120 -9.26 -9.60 4.46
CA SER A 120 -10.69 -9.82 4.29
C SER A 120 -11.53 -9.05 5.32
N GLN A 121 -11.08 -9.04 6.59
CA GLN A 121 -11.70 -8.23 7.64
C GLN A 121 -11.62 -6.72 7.36
N LEU A 122 -10.51 -6.26 6.77
CA LEU A 122 -10.40 -4.87 6.30
C LEU A 122 -11.48 -4.58 5.24
N GLY A 123 -11.64 -5.45 4.25
CA GLY A 123 -12.70 -5.33 3.24
C GLY A 123 -14.10 -5.28 3.86
N THR A 124 -14.38 -6.16 4.81
CA THR A 124 -15.64 -6.17 5.58
C THR A 124 -15.85 -4.86 6.34
N ARG A 125 -14.79 -4.29 6.91
CA ARG A 125 -14.85 -3.01 7.60
C ARG A 125 -15.16 -1.85 6.63
N LEU A 126 -14.52 -1.84 5.44
CA LEU A 126 -14.82 -0.87 4.40
C LEU A 126 -16.28 -0.98 3.94
N ARG A 127 -16.79 -2.20 3.77
CA ARG A 127 -18.21 -2.42 3.48
C ARG A 127 -19.12 -1.82 4.56
N ARG A 128 -18.88 -2.15 5.82
CA ARG A 128 -19.69 -1.61 6.95
C ARG A 128 -19.75 -0.08 6.92
N LEU A 129 -18.63 0.58 6.67
CA LEU A 129 -18.57 2.04 6.65
C LEU A 129 -19.21 2.62 5.38
N TYR A 130 -18.73 2.23 4.21
CA TYR A 130 -19.08 2.91 2.96
C TYR A 130 -20.33 2.37 2.28
N VAL A 131 -20.72 1.13 2.53
CA VAL A 131 -21.96 0.54 2.02
C VAL A 131 -23.07 0.65 3.06
N ASP A 132 -22.86 0.11 4.27
CA ASP A 132 -23.95 -0.10 5.21
C ASP A 132 -24.27 1.17 6.01
N GLN A 133 -23.28 1.94 6.49
CA GLN A 133 -23.47 3.11 7.34
C GLN A 133 -23.64 4.41 6.53
N LEU A 134 -22.84 4.63 5.51
CA LEU A 134 -22.85 5.88 4.73
C LEU A 134 -23.72 5.77 3.46
N GLY A 135 -24.07 4.57 3.00
CA GLY A 135 -24.77 4.38 1.73
C GLY A 135 -24.03 4.96 0.51
N PHE A 136 -22.71 5.13 0.65
CA PHE A 136 -21.86 5.70 -0.39
C PHE A 136 -21.65 4.75 -1.55
N LEU A 137 -21.53 3.46 -1.27
CA LEU A 137 -21.37 2.40 -2.25
C LEU A 137 -22.64 1.52 -2.33
N PRO A 138 -22.93 0.88 -3.46
CA PRO A 138 -24.13 0.05 -3.62
C PRO A 138 -24.08 -1.19 -2.74
N GLN A 139 -25.23 -1.64 -2.25
CA GLN A 139 -25.38 -2.86 -1.47
C GLN A 139 -25.06 -4.12 -2.29
N MET A 140 -25.47 -4.12 -3.56
CA MET A 140 -25.22 -5.20 -4.53
C MET A 140 -24.61 -4.60 -5.79
N ILE A 141 -23.60 -5.26 -6.34
CA ILE A 141 -22.91 -4.83 -7.56
C ILE A 141 -23.27 -5.74 -8.75
N HIS A 142 -23.40 -5.10 -9.91
CA HIS A 142 -23.63 -5.74 -11.20
C HIS A 142 -22.39 -5.72 -12.10
N ASN A 143 -21.46 -4.83 -11.81
CA ASN A 143 -20.13 -4.73 -12.39
C ASN A 143 -19.19 -4.08 -11.36
N THR A 144 -17.91 -3.96 -11.70
CA THR A 144 -16.89 -3.31 -10.85
C THR A 144 -16.32 -2.04 -11.46
N ASP A 145 -17.02 -1.45 -12.44
CA ASP A 145 -16.52 -0.32 -13.22
C ASP A 145 -16.32 0.96 -12.38
N PHE A 146 -17.06 1.08 -11.28
CA PHE A 146 -16.89 2.16 -10.29
C PHE A 146 -15.74 1.91 -9.32
N LEU A 147 -15.07 0.75 -9.39
CA LEU A 147 -13.96 0.35 -8.53
C LEU A 147 -12.63 0.39 -9.28
N TYR A 148 -11.67 1.20 -8.82
CA TYR A 148 -10.29 1.16 -9.29
C TYR A 148 -9.45 0.27 -8.37
N LEU A 149 -9.29 -0.99 -8.73
CA LEU A 149 -8.50 -1.96 -7.98
C LEU A 149 -7.08 -1.99 -8.55
N ARG A 150 -6.10 -1.59 -7.76
CA ARG A 150 -4.69 -1.61 -8.16
C ARG A 150 -3.84 -2.34 -7.13
N ALA A 151 -2.98 -3.23 -7.58
CA ALA A 151 -2.01 -3.91 -6.74
C ALA A 151 -0.61 -3.91 -7.37
N THR A 152 0.41 -3.91 -6.51
CA THR A 152 1.77 -4.27 -6.92
C THR A 152 1.76 -5.69 -7.49
N PRO A 153 2.49 -6.01 -8.58
CA PRO A 153 2.51 -7.33 -9.20
C PRO A 153 3.34 -8.36 -8.37
N ILE A 154 3.15 -8.37 -7.07
CA ILE A 154 3.75 -9.30 -6.13
C ILE A 154 2.63 -10.15 -5.52
N PRO A 155 2.73 -11.49 -5.49
CA PRO A 155 1.63 -12.36 -5.08
C PRO A 155 0.95 -11.92 -3.79
N ARG A 156 1.69 -11.68 -2.71
CA ARG A 156 1.11 -11.26 -1.42
C ARG A 156 0.31 -9.95 -1.48
N ALA A 157 0.71 -9.00 -2.35
CA ALA A 157 -0.02 -7.73 -2.48
C ALA A 157 -1.30 -7.91 -3.30
N LEU A 158 -1.19 -8.66 -4.40
CA LEU A 158 -2.33 -9.00 -5.26
C LEU A 158 -3.39 -9.80 -4.49
N GLU A 159 -2.96 -10.83 -3.78
CA GLU A 159 -3.85 -11.67 -2.96
C GLU A 159 -4.51 -10.89 -1.82
N SER A 160 -3.77 -10.00 -1.14
CA SER A 160 -4.34 -9.13 -0.09
C SER A 160 -5.43 -8.21 -0.64
N MET A 161 -5.25 -7.68 -1.85
CA MET A 161 -6.27 -6.87 -2.48
C MET A 161 -7.49 -7.70 -2.90
N GLN A 162 -7.29 -8.92 -3.39
CA GLN A 162 -8.38 -9.86 -3.68
C GLN A 162 -9.20 -10.20 -2.43
N GLU A 163 -8.53 -10.46 -1.30
CA GLU A 163 -9.19 -10.71 -0.01
C GLU A 163 -9.97 -9.49 0.48
N ALA A 164 -9.39 -8.29 0.36
CA ALA A 164 -10.09 -7.05 0.72
C ALA A 164 -11.32 -6.81 -0.16
N PHE A 165 -11.21 -7.03 -1.48
CA PHE A 165 -12.36 -6.96 -2.38
C PHE A 165 -13.43 -8.00 -2.01
N PHE A 166 -13.02 -9.24 -1.72
CA PHE A 166 -13.95 -10.30 -1.31
C PHE A 166 -14.67 -9.97 0.00
N GLY A 167 -13.97 -9.38 0.97
CA GLY A 167 -14.58 -8.91 2.21
C GLY A 167 -15.55 -7.75 2.02
N MET A 168 -15.27 -6.85 1.06
CA MET A 168 -16.12 -5.72 0.74
C MET A 168 -17.36 -6.11 -0.06
N TYR A 169 -17.18 -6.99 -1.05
CA TYR A 169 -18.25 -7.52 -1.89
C TYR A 169 -18.22 -9.06 -1.92
N PRO A 170 -18.68 -9.73 -0.86
CA PRO A 170 -18.79 -11.18 -0.82
C PRO A 170 -19.80 -11.70 -1.89
N PRO A 171 -19.83 -13.00 -2.20
CA PRO A 171 -20.66 -13.55 -3.26
C PRO A 171 -22.14 -13.13 -3.22
N TYR A 172 -22.73 -13.04 -2.04
CA TYR A 172 -24.14 -12.61 -1.88
C TYR A 172 -24.38 -11.13 -2.20
N ALA A 173 -23.34 -10.32 -2.26
CA ALA A 173 -23.39 -8.89 -2.59
C ALA A 173 -23.03 -8.61 -4.06
N ARG A 174 -22.91 -9.66 -4.87
CA ARG A 174 -22.65 -9.61 -6.31
C ARG A 174 -23.80 -10.26 -7.08
N ALA A 175 -24.27 -9.62 -8.13
CA ALA A 175 -25.26 -10.24 -9.03
C ALA A 175 -24.66 -11.49 -9.69
N ALA A 176 -25.49 -12.46 -10.04
CA ALA A 176 -25.05 -13.72 -10.67
C ALA A 176 -24.27 -13.50 -11.98
N ALA A 177 -24.64 -12.47 -12.74
CA ALA A 177 -23.97 -12.07 -13.98
C ALA A 177 -22.87 -11.00 -13.78
N CYS A 178 -22.45 -10.71 -12.53
CA CYS A 178 -21.40 -9.74 -12.28
C CYS A 178 -20.08 -10.25 -12.89
N PRO A 179 -19.47 -9.50 -13.82
CA PRO A 179 -18.21 -9.92 -14.41
C PRO A 179 -17.08 -9.94 -13.37
N PRO A 180 -15.99 -10.70 -13.62
CA PRO A 180 -14.80 -10.65 -12.77
C PRO A 180 -14.28 -9.23 -12.61
N PRO A 181 -13.81 -8.85 -11.41
CA PRO A 181 -13.22 -7.53 -11.19
C PRO A 181 -11.90 -7.38 -11.98
N THR A 182 -11.71 -6.23 -12.59
CA THR A 182 -10.43 -5.87 -13.20
C THR A 182 -9.45 -5.39 -12.15
N ILE A 183 -8.28 -6.02 -12.09
CA ILE A 183 -7.17 -5.61 -11.21
C ILE A 183 -6.04 -5.05 -12.07
N ILE A 184 -5.67 -3.81 -11.81
CA ILE A 184 -4.62 -3.11 -12.53
C ILE A 184 -3.28 -3.34 -11.83
N THR A 185 -2.27 -3.68 -12.63
CA THR A 185 -0.88 -3.80 -12.18
C THR A 185 0.03 -2.98 -13.09
N ARG A 186 1.15 -2.49 -12.56
CA ARG A 186 2.23 -1.91 -13.36
C ARG A 186 3.39 -2.89 -13.45
N SER A 187 4.27 -2.71 -14.45
CA SER A 187 5.53 -3.44 -14.46
C SER A 187 6.36 -3.05 -13.22
N PRO A 188 7.21 -3.95 -12.70
CA PRO A 188 8.05 -3.64 -11.53
C PRO A 188 8.90 -2.37 -11.71
N SER A 189 9.39 -2.09 -12.93
CA SER A 189 10.16 -0.88 -13.23
C SER A 189 9.36 0.41 -13.14
N ASP A 190 8.04 0.34 -13.29
CA ASP A 190 7.14 1.50 -13.36
C ASP A 190 6.22 1.60 -12.12
N GLU A 191 6.42 0.71 -11.15
CA GLU A 191 5.59 0.66 -9.95
C GLU A 191 5.85 1.85 -9.01
N THR A 192 4.76 2.47 -8.54
CA THR A 192 4.78 3.63 -7.64
C THR A 192 4.15 3.35 -6.26
N LEU A 193 3.55 2.16 -6.05
CA LEU A 193 2.95 1.79 -4.76
C LEU A 193 3.98 1.49 -3.67
N PHE A 194 5.25 1.39 -4.02
CA PHE A 194 6.36 1.29 -3.07
C PHE A 194 7.53 2.16 -3.54
N PRO A 195 8.45 2.53 -2.65
CA PRO A 195 9.70 3.20 -3.02
C PRO A 195 10.52 2.31 -3.96
N ASN A 196 10.61 2.69 -5.24
CA ASN A 196 11.17 1.85 -6.29
C ASN A 196 12.66 2.16 -6.52
N ASP A 197 13.50 1.73 -5.60
CA ASP A 197 14.96 1.85 -5.70
C ASP A 197 15.56 0.98 -6.81
N GLY A 198 14.95 -0.18 -7.11
CA GLY A 198 15.35 -1.03 -8.23
C GLY A 198 15.13 -0.39 -9.60
N GLY A 199 14.09 0.43 -9.75
CA GLY A 199 13.75 1.17 -10.97
C GLY A 199 14.33 2.58 -11.05
N CYS A 200 14.93 3.11 -9.97
CA CYS A 200 15.37 4.50 -9.87
C CYS A 200 16.76 4.63 -9.26
N ARG A 201 17.79 4.78 -10.12
CA ARG A 201 19.19 4.80 -9.68
C ARG A 201 19.49 5.93 -8.70
N ARG A 202 18.98 7.14 -8.94
CA ARG A 202 19.17 8.28 -8.03
C ARG A 202 18.50 8.03 -6.68
N PHE A 203 17.27 7.52 -6.68
CA PHE A 203 16.57 7.19 -5.45
C PHE A 203 17.33 6.11 -4.64
N ALA A 204 17.88 5.10 -5.30
CA ALA A 204 18.70 4.09 -4.65
C ALA A 204 19.96 4.68 -3.99
N GLN A 205 20.59 5.71 -4.61
CA GLN A 205 21.72 6.43 -3.98
C GLN A 205 21.26 7.21 -2.74
N LEU A 206 20.17 7.97 -2.86
CA LEU A 206 19.61 8.75 -1.75
C LEU A 206 19.23 7.83 -0.59
N SER A 207 18.52 6.76 -0.86
CA SER A 207 18.06 5.77 0.15
C SER A 207 19.25 5.18 0.92
N ARG A 208 20.31 4.78 0.20
CA ARG A 208 21.54 4.27 0.84
C ARG A 208 22.24 5.33 1.69
N ALA A 209 22.33 6.58 1.22
CA ALA A 209 22.96 7.65 1.97
C ALA A 209 22.21 7.98 3.27
N PHE A 210 20.88 8.07 3.22
CA PHE A 210 20.07 8.30 4.42
C PHE A 210 20.14 7.12 5.40
N ALA A 211 20.12 5.89 4.89
CA ALA A 211 20.31 4.70 5.74
C ALA A 211 21.70 4.65 6.38
N GLN A 212 22.77 5.02 5.64
CA GLN A 212 24.12 5.11 6.19
C GLN A 212 24.21 6.18 7.28
N ARG A 213 23.63 7.36 7.05
CA ARG A 213 23.60 8.42 8.09
C ARG A 213 22.90 7.93 9.38
N THR A 214 21.86 7.13 9.25
CA THR A 214 21.20 6.52 10.41
C THR A 214 22.12 5.50 11.09
N ALA A 215 22.87 4.69 10.33
CA ALA A 215 23.87 3.78 10.88
C ALA A 215 24.97 4.52 11.63
N ASP A 216 25.54 5.57 11.04
CA ASP A 216 26.59 6.41 11.66
C ASP A 216 26.12 7.06 12.97
N ARG A 217 24.83 7.40 13.04
CA ARG A 217 24.23 8.00 14.23
C ARG A 217 23.97 7.01 15.37
N TRP A 218 23.55 5.78 15.03
CA TRP A 218 22.99 4.86 16.02
C TRP A 218 23.92 3.71 16.41
N ASN A 219 24.84 3.29 15.54
CA ASN A 219 25.61 2.06 15.76
C ASN A 219 26.48 2.06 17.02
N GLU A 220 26.95 3.24 17.47
CA GLU A 220 27.80 3.39 18.63
C GLU A 220 27.10 4.03 19.85
N THR A 221 25.75 3.92 19.91
CA THR A 221 24.95 4.43 21.03
C THR A 221 24.71 3.38 22.10
N ASP A 222 24.41 3.83 23.33
CA ASP A 222 24.01 2.97 24.45
C ASP A 222 22.76 2.16 24.13
N GLU A 223 21.86 2.69 23.30
CA GLU A 223 20.67 1.97 22.80
C GLU A 223 21.07 0.77 21.94
N MET A 224 22.05 0.94 21.07
CA MET A 224 22.54 -0.16 20.23
C MET A 224 23.32 -1.18 21.05
N GLU A 225 24.08 -0.75 22.04
CA GLU A 225 24.72 -1.66 22.99
C GLU A 225 23.70 -2.47 23.78
N TYR A 226 22.61 -1.84 24.20
CA TYR A 226 21.53 -2.55 24.87
C TYR A 226 20.90 -3.62 23.95
N LEU A 227 20.68 -3.33 22.67
CA LEU A 227 20.22 -4.34 21.71
C LEU A 227 21.23 -5.49 21.55
N ASN A 228 22.52 -5.19 21.51
CA ASN A 228 23.57 -6.19 21.45
C ASN A 228 23.60 -7.08 22.72
N PHE A 229 23.39 -6.49 23.89
CA PHE A 229 23.27 -7.25 25.14
C PHE A 229 22.07 -8.23 25.07
N LEU A 230 20.90 -7.79 24.54
CA LEU A 230 19.71 -8.61 24.44
C LEU A 230 19.85 -9.72 23.42
N ILE A 231 20.17 -9.38 22.18
CA ILE A 231 20.04 -10.31 21.04
C ILE A 231 21.32 -10.56 20.25
N GLY A 232 22.42 -9.90 20.59
CA GLY A 232 23.70 -10.03 19.88
C GLY A 232 24.23 -11.45 19.79
N LYS A 233 23.99 -12.28 20.83
CA LYS A 233 24.43 -13.70 20.86
C LYS A 233 23.81 -14.59 19.76
N TRP A 234 22.72 -14.15 19.12
CA TRP A 234 22.09 -14.85 18.01
C TRP A 234 22.43 -14.29 16.64
N MET A 235 23.27 -13.25 16.60
CA MET A 235 23.77 -12.76 15.31
C MET A 235 24.71 -13.79 14.67
N PRO A 236 24.71 -13.88 13.32
CA PRO A 236 25.57 -14.84 12.62
C PRO A 236 27.07 -14.48 12.76
N GLU A 237 27.93 -15.49 12.67
CA GLU A 237 29.39 -15.32 12.76
C GLU A 237 29.96 -14.30 11.75
N SER A 238 29.33 -14.17 10.59
CA SER A 238 29.69 -13.20 9.56
C SER A 238 29.36 -11.75 9.93
N SER A 239 28.51 -11.53 10.94
CA SER A 239 28.08 -10.22 11.40
C SER A 239 27.67 -10.28 12.86
N LYS A 240 28.67 -10.43 13.75
CA LYS A 240 28.51 -10.76 15.18
C LYS A 240 27.78 -9.71 16.02
N ARG A 241 27.56 -8.52 15.48
CA ARG A 241 26.98 -7.38 16.20
C ARG A 241 25.68 -6.94 15.55
N VAL A 242 24.68 -6.61 16.37
CA VAL A 242 23.50 -5.88 15.94
C VAL A 242 23.90 -4.45 15.57
N ALA A 243 23.52 -4.01 14.40
CA ALA A 243 23.73 -2.66 13.90
C ALA A 243 22.63 -2.31 12.87
N VAL A 244 22.45 -1.04 12.57
CA VAL A 244 21.48 -0.61 11.54
C VAL A 244 21.76 -1.31 10.21
N ASP A 245 23.04 -1.37 9.83
CA ASP A 245 23.56 -1.91 8.56
C ASP A 245 24.18 -3.33 8.68
N SER A 246 24.02 -4.02 9.82
CA SER A 246 24.47 -5.40 10.00
C SER A 246 23.79 -6.41 9.05
N HIS A 247 24.24 -7.64 9.04
CA HIS A 247 23.61 -8.74 8.30
C HIS A 247 23.16 -9.84 9.27
N PRO A 248 21.85 -9.95 9.57
CA PRO A 248 20.71 -9.17 9.03
C PRO A 248 20.71 -7.72 9.52
N ARG A 249 20.27 -6.79 8.66
CA ARG A 249 20.04 -5.39 9.05
C ARG A 249 19.03 -5.29 10.19
N LEU A 250 19.08 -4.21 10.98
CA LEU A 250 18.12 -3.97 12.07
C LEU A 250 16.66 -4.02 11.57
N SER A 251 16.38 -3.47 10.39
CA SER A 251 15.07 -3.56 9.75
C SER A 251 14.66 -5.00 9.39
N GLY A 252 15.61 -5.86 9.05
CA GLY A 252 15.39 -7.30 8.84
C GLY A 252 15.11 -8.06 10.13
N ILE A 253 15.77 -7.68 11.24
CA ILE A 253 15.48 -8.18 12.58
C ILE A 253 14.05 -7.81 12.98
N MET A 254 13.69 -6.52 12.83
CA MET A 254 12.35 -6.00 13.08
C MET A 254 11.28 -6.74 12.25
N ASP A 255 11.54 -6.99 10.97
CA ASP A 255 10.64 -7.75 10.09
C ASP A 255 10.37 -9.15 10.62
N THR A 256 11.42 -9.86 11.04
CA THR A 256 11.30 -11.22 11.60
C THR A 256 10.52 -11.20 12.90
N ILE A 257 10.84 -10.31 13.84
CA ILE A 257 10.12 -10.18 15.11
C ILE A 257 8.63 -9.93 14.85
N ASN A 258 8.28 -8.97 13.99
CA ASN A 258 6.91 -8.64 13.68
C ASN A 258 6.16 -9.82 13.02
N SER A 259 6.82 -10.56 12.15
CA SER A 259 6.23 -11.76 11.56
C SER A 259 5.95 -12.83 12.61
N THR A 260 6.86 -13.04 13.58
CA THR A 260 6.64 -13.99 14.66
C THR A 260 5.55 -13.56 15.63
N LEU A 261 5.40 -12.27 15.90
CA LEU A 261 4.35 -11.73 16.77
C LEU A 261 2.94 -11.94 16.19
N ALA A 262 2.84 -11.92 14.88
CA ALA A 262 1.56 -12.09 14.17
C ALA A 262 1.06 -13.54 14.10
N HIS A 263 1.94 -14.53 14.38
CA HIS A 263 1.64 -15.96 14.21
C HIS A 263 1.71 -16.75 15.51
N GLY A 264 1.57 -18.05 15.43
CA GLY A 264 1.47 -18.95 16.56
C GLY A 264 2.73 -19.09 17.43
N PRO A 265 2.63 -19.75 18.60
CA PRO A 265 3.72 -19.90 19.55
C PRO A 265 4.92 -20.66 18.97
N GLU A 266 4.71 -21.56 18.01
CA GLU A 266 5.76 -22.33 17.33
C GLU A 266 6.68 -21.47 16.45
N THR A 267 6.35 -20.22 16.19
CA THR A 267 7.18 -19.25 15.48
C THR A 267 7.87 -18.27 16.41
N ARG A 268 7.81 -18.47 17.73
CA ARG A 268 8.41 -17.53 18.68
C ARG A 268 9.92 -17.66 18.74
N LEU A 269 10.56 -16.51 18.74
CA LEU A 269 11.96 -16.31 19.12
C LEU A 269 12.11 -16.35 20.66
N PRO A 270 13.33 -16.46 21.19
CA PRO A 270 13.59 -16.25 22.61
C PRO A 270 13.01 -14.93 23.14
N LYS A 271 12.65 -14.92 24.43
CA LYS A 271 11.93 -13.79 25.05
C LYS A 271 12.67 -12.43 24.95
N GLU A 272 14.00 -12.45 24.85
CA GLU A 272 14.86 -11.27 24.73
C GLU A 272 14.54 -10.45 23.46
N PHE A 273 14.08 -11.10 22.37
CA PHE A 273 13.62 -10.41 21.15
C PHE A 273 12.33 -9.61 21.35
N TYR A 274 11.61 -9.86 22.43
CA TYR A 274 10.32 -9.21 22.75
C TYR A 274 10.44 -8.27 23.95
N ASP A 275 11.65 -7.92 24.37
CA ASP A 275 11.86 -6.92 25.40
C ASP A 275 11.23 -5.58 24.98
N LYS A 276 10.42 -5.00 25.83
CA LYS A 276 9.64 -3.79 25.49
C LYS A 276 10.52 -2.59 25.16
N ARG A 277 11.64 -2.41 25.91
CA ARG A 277 12.59 -1.33 25.64
C ARG A 277 13.33 -1.60 24.34
N GLY A 278 13.76 -2.84 24.11
CA GLY A 278 14.41 -3.26 22.87
C GLY A 278 13.51 -3.02 21.64
N LEU A 279 12.24 -3.40 21.71
CA LEU A 279 11.27 -3.15 20.63
C LEU A 279 11.08 -1.65 20.35
N ALA A 280 10.97 -0.83 21.40
CA ALA A 280 10.84 0.62 21.23
C ALA A 280 12.07 1.25 20.59
N ILE A 281 13.29 0.78 20.93
CA ILE A 281 14.54 1.22 20.29
C ILE A 281 14.56 0.82 18.81
N ILE A 282 14.24 -0.45 18.50
CA ILE A 282 14.19 -0.95 17.11
C ILE A 282 13.20 -0.14 16.28
N GLU A 283 12.02 0.13 16.82
CA GLU A 283 11.00 0.93 16.14
C GLU A 283 11.45 2.36 15.89
N LYS A 284 12.04 3.03 16.91
CA LYS A 284 12.57 4.40 16.80
C LYS A 284 13.63 4.52 15.70
N ILE A 285 14.59 3.58 15.68
CA ILE A 285 15.65 3.57 14.67
C ILE A 285 15.08 3.24 13.28
N GLY A 286 14.16 2.28 13.19
CA GLY A 286 13.53 1.91 11.94
C GLY A 286 12.70 3.05 11.33
N VAL A 287 12.00 3.84 12.16
CA VAL A 287 11.29 5.04 11.71
C VAL A 287 12.28 6.08 11.17
N GLU A 288 13.40 6.30 11.85
CA GLU A 288 14.43 7.23 11.36
C GLU A 288 15.03 6.73 10.03
N GLU A 289 15.42 5.47 9.94
CA GLU A 289 16.00 4.88 8.72
C GLU A 289 15.08 5.04 7.51
N TRP A 290 13.78 4.80 7.67
CA TRP A 290 12.87 4.74 6.55
C TRP A 290 12.20 6.06 6.17
N PHE A 291 12.02 6.97 7.13
CA PHE A 291 11.21 8.16 6.89
C PHE A 291 11.97 9.49 6.93
N THR A 292 13.21 9.53 7.41
CA THR A 292 13.96 10.79 7.48
C THR A 292 14.18 11.41 6.10
N GLY A 293 14.50 10.60 5.10
CA GLY A 293 14.63 11.08 3.72
C GLY A 293 13.38 11.77 3.20
N TYR A 294 12.21 11.19 3.45
CA TYR A 294 10.92 11.78 3.10
C TYR A 294 10.64 13.08 3.87
N ASN A 295 11.07 13.16 5.11
CA ASN A 295 10.83 14.34 5.95
C ASN A 295 11.76 15.51 5.63
N GLU A 296 12.96 15.25 5.15
CA GLU A 296 14.00 16.26 5.01
C GLU A 296 14.33 16.67 3.58
N SER A 297 13.96 15.86 2.55
CA SER A 297 14.38 16.09 1.16
C SER A 297 13.21 16.02 0.19
N GLU A 298 13.00 17.08 -0.58
CA GLU A 298 12.01 17.14 -1.67
C GLU A 298 12.40 16.17 -2.80
N GLU A 299 13.69 16.08 -3.16
CA GLU A 299 14.17 15.12 -4.17
C GLU A 299 13.88 13.66 -3.74
N TYR A 300 14.12 13.35 -2.46
CA TYR A 300 13.81 12.02 -1.92
C TYR A 300 12.29 11.71 -2.00
N ARG A 301 11.45 12.68 -1.61
CA ARG A 301 9.98 12.55 -1.73
C ARG A 301 9.57 12.39 -3.18
N SER A 302 10.09 13.21 -4.07
CA SER A 302 9.76 13.20 -5.48
C SER A 302 10.02 11.84 -6.13
N LEU A 303 11.22 11.30 -5.93
CA LEU A 303 11.63 10.04 -6.53
C LEU A 303 11.00 8.82 -5.85
N GLY A 304 10.79 8.87 -4.53
CA GLY A 304 10.31 7.72 -3.74
C GLY A 304 8.79 7.58 -3.68
N ILE A 305 8.04 8.69 -3.55
CA ILE A 305 6.58 8.66 -3.37
C ILE A 305 5.83 9.65 -4.28
N GLY A 306 6.56 10.54 -4.95
CA GLY A 306 5.94 11.61 -5.75
C GLY A 306 5.04 11.11 -6.86
N GLY A 307 5.42 10.01 -7.53
CA GLY A 307 4.58 9.37 -8.54
C GLY A 307 3.24 8.87 -7.98
N LEU A 308 3.26 8.25 -6.80
CA LEU A 308 2.03 7.78 -6.13
C LEU A 308 1.14 8.96 -5.70
N MET A 309 1.73 9.97 -5.08
CA MET A 309 0.95 11.14 -4.62
C MET A 309 0.39 11.95 -5.78
N GLY A 310 1.14 12.05 -6.88
CA GLY A 310 0.65 12.61 -8.13
C GLY A 310 -0.56 11.84 -8.70
N ASP A 311 -0.50 10.51 -8.72
CA ASP A 311 -1.62 9.66 -9.12
C ASP A 311 -2.86 9.90 -8.22
N VAL A 312 -2.65 9.98 -6.90
CA VAL A 312 -3.73 10.23 -5.90
C VAL A 312 -4.41 11.58 -6.15
N VAL A 313 -3.63 12.65 -6.28
CA VAL A 313 -4.18 14.01 -6.53
C VAL A 313 -4.82 14.10 -7.91
N SER A 314 -4.21 13.49 -8.93
CA SER A 314 -4.80 13.48 -10.28
C SER A 314 -6.19 12.85 -10.30
N ARG A 315 -6.42 11.80 -9.50
CA ARG A 315 -7.76 11.20 -9.37
C ARG A 315 -8.74 12.10 -8.62
N MET A 316 -8.28 12.81 -7.58
CA MET A 316 -9.12 13.77 -6.88
C MET A 316 -9.58 14.90 -7.81
N VAL A 317 -8.65 15.46 -8.57
CA VAL A 317 -8.95 16.54 -9.52
C VAL A 317 -9.78 16.05 -10.70
N GLY A 318 -9.44 14.88 -11.26
CA GLY A 318 -10.24 14.25 -12.32
C GLY A 318 -11.68 14.01 -11.88
N SER A 319 -11.89 13.56 -10.64
CA SER A 319 -13.22 13.42 -10.04
C SER A 319 -14.01 14.74 -10.07
N VAL A 320 -13.36 15.86 -9.75
CA VAL A 320 -13.99 17.21 -9.83
C VAL A 320 -14.28 17.62 -11.27
N GLU A 321 -13.34 17.41 -12.20
CA GLU A 321 -13.49 17.78 -13.62
C GLU A 321 -14.67 17.05 -14.28
N HIS A 322 -14.99 15.86 -13.86
CA HIS A 322 -16.02 15.01 -14.45
C HIS A 322 -17.28 14.85 -13.56
N ASN A 323 -17.52 15.81 -12.67
CA ASN A 323 -18.65 15.80 -11.72
C ASN A 323 -18.79 14.46 -10.99
N GLY A 324 -17.66 13.86 -10.74
CA GLY A 324 -17.68 12.61 -10.09
C GLY A 324 -17.81 11.37 -10.95
N GLN A 325 -17.77 11.46 -12.21
CA GLN A 325 -18.02 10.31 -13.09
C GLN A 325 -16.75 9.62 -13.62
N ASP A 326 -15.58 10.21 -13.44
CA ASP A 326 -14.34 9.68 -14.01
C ASP A 326 -13.21 9.57 -12.98
N GLY A 327 -13.12 8.44 -12.34
CA GLY A 327 -11.92 8.06 -11.59
C GLY A 327 -10.99 7.13 -12.37
N LEU A 328 -11.33 6.69 -13.56
CA LEU A 328 -10.49 5.87 -14.42
C LEU A 328 -9.74 6.76 -15.41
N PHE A 329 -8.40 6.77 -15.32
CA PHE A 329 -7.57 7.07 -16.46
C PHE A 329 -7.74 5.92 -17.45
N GLU A 330 -8.45 6.15 -18.54
CA GLU A 330 -8.31 5.30 -19.70
C GLU A 330 -6.83 5.33 -20.14
N THR A 331 -6.12 4.26 -19.87
CA THR A 331 -4.91 3.98 -20.65
C THR A 331 -5.42 3.61 -22.02
N GLY A 332 -5.40 4.57 -22.95
CA GLY A 332 -5.90 4.39 -24.30
C GLY A 332 -5.26 3.16 -24.96
N GLY A 333 -6.07 2.18 -25.20
CA GLY A 333 -5.81 1.04 -26.06
C GLY A 333 -6.95 0.97 -27.05
N GLU A 334 -6.67 1.06 -28.33
CA GLU A 334 -7.64 1.12 -29.43
C GLU A 334 -8.48 -0.16 -29.63
N ASN A 335 -8.42 -1.17 -28.77
CA ASN A 335 -9.03 -2.48 -28.99
C ASN A 335 -9.65 -3.14 -27.74
N GLU A 336 -10.55 -2.46 -27.03
CA GLU A 336 -11.46 -3.18 -26.12
C GLU A 336 -12.84 -3.38 -26.79
N PRO A 337 -13.45 -4.57 -26.68
CA PRO A 337 -14.76 -4.82 -27.27
C PRO A 337 -15.81 -3.93 -26.62
N LYS A 338 -16.55 -3.20 -27.44
CA LYS A 338 -17.68 -2.38 -27.04
C LYS A 338 -18.77 -3.28 -26.44
N TYR A 339 -18.96 -3.22 -25.12
CA TYR A 339 -20.19 -3.72 -24.52
C TYR A 339 -21.32 -2.73 -24.81
N GLU A 340 -22.27 -3.14 -25.65
CA GLU A 340 -23.51 -2.40 -25.86
C GLU A 340 -24.33 -2.39 -24.57
N GLN A 341 -24.51 -1.22 -23.99
CA GLN A 341 -25.47 -1.00 -22.93
C GLN A 341 -26.88 -1.04 -23.50
N SER A 342 -27.67 -2.02 -23.10
CA SER A 342 -29.11 -1.97 -23.28
C SER A 342 -29.72 -0.84 -22.47
N SER A 343 -30.24 0.15 -23.17
CA SER A 343 -30.94 1.29 -22.60
C SER A 343 -32.23 0.86 -21.92
N SER A 344 -32.36 1.05 -20.62
CA SER A 344 -33.67 1.33 -20.00
C SER A 344 -33.53 2.02 -18.65
N SER A 345 -34.30 3.09 -18.56
CA SER A 345 -34.83 3.78 -17.38
C SER A 345 -33.98 4.87 -16.70
N THR A 346 -34.47 6.04 -16.98
CA THR A 346 -34.38 7.28 -16.21
C THR A 346 -34.60 7.08 -14.72
N SER A 347 -33.62 7.44 -13.90
CA SER A 347 -33.88 7.99 -12.57
C SER A 347 -32.83 9.08 -12.27
N THR A 348 -33.34 10.27 -12.07
CA THR A 348 -32.62 11.43 -11.56
C THR A 348 -32.15 11.15 -10.12
N GLY A 349 -30.92 10.72 -9.98
CA GLY A 349 -30.21 10.63 -8.71
C GLY A 349 -28.87 11.35 -8.84
N LYS A 350 -28.67 12.41 -8.07
CA LYS A 350 -27.44 13.18 -8.02
C LYS A 350 -26.30 12.24 -7.59
N GLY A 351 -25.29 12.16 -8.46
CA GLY A 351 -24.25 11.16 -8.43
C GLY A 351 -23.32 11.21 -7.23
N LEU A 352 -23.03 10.05 -6.77
CA LEU A 352 -22.03 9.76 -5.74
C LEU A 352 -20.79 9.17 -6.38
N LEU A 353 -19.63 9.49 -5.86
CA LEU A 353 -18.35 9.01 -6.35
C LEU A 353 -17.62 8.10 -5.43
N SER A 354 -16.98 7.17 -6.05
CA SER A 354 -16.28 6.09 -5.37
C SER A 354 -14.77 6.21 -5.49
N ILE A 355 -14.05 5.47 -4.67
CA ILE A 355 -12.61 5.17 -4.73
C ILE A 355 -12.17 4.66 -6.11
N PHE A 356 -13.08 4.46 -7.02
CA PHE A 356 -12.92 3.71 -8.23
C PHE A 356 -13.78 4.39 -9.28
N GLY A 357 -13.20 4.89 -10.31
CA GLY A 357 -13.91 5.70 -11.28
C GLY A 357 -14.36 4.96 -12.51
N LEU A 358 -15.38 5.50 -13.16
CA LEU A 358 -15.85 5.13 -14.49
C LEU A 358 -15.62 6.26 -15.47
N GLY A 359 -15.22 5.93 -16.67
CA GLY A 359 -15.18 6.85 -17.80
C GLY A 359 -15.76 6.29 -19.07
N LYS A 360 -16.56 7.10 -19.79
CA LYS A 360 -16.81 6.95 -21.21
C LYS A 360 -15.62 7.46 -22.00
N LYS A 361 -15.26 6.76 -23.12
CA LYS A 361 -14.29 7.29 -24.10
C LYS A 361 -14.66 8.73 -24.48
N THR A 362 -13.80 9.66 -24.13
CA THR A 362 -13.68 10.94 -24.83
C THR A 362 -12.34 10.94 -25.54
N GLU A 363 -12.33 11.34 -26.82
CA GLU A 363 -11.12 11.59 -27.59
C GLU A 363 -10.15 12.41 -26.74
N ALA A 364 -8.84 12.19 -26.95
CA ALA A 364 -7.77 12.89 -26.23
C ALA A 364 -7.99 14.40 -26.30
N GLY A 365 -8.78 14.90 -25.36
CA GLY A 365 -8.99 16.31 -25.16
C GLY A 365 -7.72 16.98 -24.60
N PRO A 366 -7.69 18.33 -24.54
CA PRO A 366 -6.57 19.06 -23.99
C PRO A 366 -6.24 18.52 -22.60
N ILE A 367 -4.95 18.52 -22.23
CA ILE A 367 -4.44 18.07 -20.92
C ILE A 367 -5.32 18.64 -19.83
N GLY A 368 -6.08 17.79 -19.14
CA GLY A 368 -6.99 18.21 -18.07
C GLY A 368 -6.24 18.85 -16.90
N ILE A 369 -6.97 19.57 -16.06
CA ILE A 369 -6.45 20.25 -14.85
C ILE A 369 -5.66 19.27 -13.97
N ALA A 370 -6.06 18.00 -13.95
CA ALA A 370 -5.45 16.96 -13.15
C ALA A 370 -3.94 16.79 -13.41
N ARG A 371 -3.46 17.06 -14.62
CA ARG A 371 -2.05 16.88 -15.02
C ARG A 371 -1.21 18.14 -15.00
N LYS A 372 -1.83 19.32 -14.84
CA LYS A 372 -1.14 20.61 -14.71
C LYS A 372 -0.73 20.84 -13.26
N LYS A 373 0.39 21.53 -13.02
CA LYS A 373 0.68 22.04 -11.68
C LYS A 373 -0.33 23.14 -11.32
N LEU A 374 -0.64 23.29 -10.04
CA LEU A 374 -1.56 24.35 -9.59
C LEU A 374 -1.09 25.74 -10.03
N SER A 375 0.23 25.99 -10.04
CA SER A 375 0.84 27.23 -10.54
C SER A 375 0.46 27.57 -11.98
N ASP A 376 0.27 26.55 -12.80
CA ASP A 376 0.08 26.65 -14.25
C ASP A 376 -1.40 26.72 -14.65
N LEU A 377 -2.31 26.61 -13.67
CA LEU A 377 -3.75 26.73 -13.87
C LEU A 377 -4.14 28.20 -14.00
N SER A 378 -5.03 28.49 -14.94
CA SER A 378 -5.76 29.78 -15.01
C SER A 378 -6.67 29.96 -13.78
N GLU A 379 -7.12 31.19 -13.53
CA GLU A 379 -8.04 31.48 -12.43
C GLU A 379 -9.35 30.67 -12.55
N THR A 380 -9.89 30.59 -13.77
CA THR A 380 -11.09 29.79 -14.06
C THR A 380 -10.88 28.28 -13.82
N GLU A 381 -9.68 27.74 -14.09
CA GLU A 381 -9.37 26.36 -13.81
C GLU A 381 -9.20 26.12 -12.30
N ARG A 382 -8.57 27.06 -11.58
CA ARG A 382 -8.41 26.98 -10.12
C ARG A 382 -9.76 27.03 -9.40
N SER A 383 -10.67 27.91 -9.84
CA SER A 383 -11.99 28.03 -9.21
C SER A 383 -12.84 26.77 -9.30
N LYS A 384 -12.53 25.84 -10.21
CA LYS A 384 -13.17 24.51 -10.24
C LYS A 384 -12.83 23.64 -9.03
N LEU A 385 -11.72 23.94 -8.34
CA LEU A 385 -11.30 23.21 -7.14
C LEU A 385 -11.89 23.79 -5.85
N ASP A 386 -12.59 24.92 -5.94
CA ASP A 386 -13.19 25.58 -4.78
C ASP A 386 -14.36 24.76 -4.21
N GLY A 387 -14.47 24.75 -2.89
CA GLY A 387 -15.52 23.98 -2.20
C GLY A 387 -15.24 22.49 -2.08
N TYR A 388 -14.08 22.01 -2.57
CA TYR A 388 -13.64 20.62 -2.39
C TYR A 388 -12.57 20.52 -1.33
N TYR A 389 -12.68 19.47 -0.49
CA TYR A 389 -11.79 19.26 0.65
C TYR A 389 -11.23 17.85 0.66
N VAL A 390 -10.02 17.71 1.19
CA VAL A 390 -9.32 16.43 1.35
C VAL A 390 -9.11 16.17 2.83
N ARG A 391 -9.52 15.01 3.31
CA ARG A 391 -9.18 14.51 4.64
C ARG A 391 -8.33 13.25 4.53
N ILE A 392 -7.22 13.23 5.26
CA ILE A 392 -6.34 12.06 5.37
C ILE A 392 -6.62 11.36 6.69
N ARG A 393 -6.68 10.03 6.63
CA ARG A 393 -6.72 9.17 7.83
C ARG A 393 -5.60 8.15 7.75
N TYR A 394 -4.90 7.98 8.86
CA TYR A 394 -3.95 6.89 9.02
C TYR A 394 -4.53 5.88 10.02
N ASN A 395 -4.93 4.72 9.54
CA ASN A 395 -5.82 3.80 10.24
C ASN A 395 -7.13 4.53 10.66
N ASP A 396 -7.36 4.73 11.95
CA ASP A 396 -8.53 5.45 12.47
C ASP A 396 -8.24 6.92 12.82
N GLU A 397 -6.96 7.29 12.89
CA GLU A 397 -6.54 8.63 13.27
C GLU A 397 -6.67 9.61 12.10
N VAL A 398 -7.22 10.77 12.37
CA VAL A 398 -7.27 11.88 11.41
C VAL A 398 -5.92 12.60 11.40
N VAL A 399 -5.37 12.81 10.20
CA VAL A 399 -4.08 13.47 10.00
C VAL A 399 -4.30 14.87 9.44
N THR A 400 -3.77 15.88 10.15
CA THR A 400 -3.76 17.27 9.66
C THR A 400 -2.47 17.54 8.89
N VAL A 401 -2.60 17.94 7.63
CA VAL A 401 -1.46 18.34 6.79
C VAL A 401 -0.96 19.72 7.25
N PRO A 402 0.32 19.90 7.59
CA PRO A 402 0.83 21.15 8.17
C PRO A 402 0.56 22.38 7.30
N GLY A 403 0.78 22.28 5.98
CA GLY A 403 0.54 23.39 5.03
C GLY A 403 -0.92 23.79 4.87
N CYS A 404 -1.87 22.94 5.34
CA CYS A 404 -3.29 23.24 5.31
C CYS A 404 -3.81 23.98 6.56
N ARG A 405 -2.98 24.16 7.60
CA ARG A 405 -3.39 24.82 8.86
C ARG A 405 -3.72 26.32 8.73
N PRO A 406 -3.06 27.12 7.87
CA PRO A 406 -3.39 28.53 7.72
C PRO A 406 -4.85 28.71 7.30
N GLN A 407 -5.45 29.83 7.75
CA GLN A 407 -6.83 30.21 7.39
C GLN A 407 -7.00 30.31 5.87
N GLY A 408 -8.13 29.86 5.35
CA GLY A 408 -8.44 29.79 3.93
C GLY A 408 -7.85 28.58 3.19
N LYS A 409 -7.03 27.75 3.87
CA LYS A 409 -6.44 26.52 3.31
C LYS A 409 -7.11 25.24 3.83
N HIS A 410 -8.12 25.38 4.66
CA HIS A 410 -8.92 24.28 5.24
C HIS A 410 -10.38 24.70 5.36
N LEU A 411 -11.25 23.74 5.68
CA LEU A 411 -12.64 24.00 6.02
C LEU A 411 -12.72 24.84 7.30
N ASP A 412 -13.51 25.89 7.29
CA ASP A 412 -13.68 26.74 8.47
C ASP A 412 -14.09 25.90 9.69
N GLY A 413 -13.31 26.04 10.76
CA GLY A 413 -13.52 25.28 12.01
C GLY A 413 -12.87 23.90 12.06
N ASP A 414 -12.38 23.33 10.95
CA ASP A 414 -11.71 22.01 10.98
C ASP A 414 -10.48 21.94 10.05
N GLN A 415 -9.30 22.09 10.65
CA GLN A 415 -8.01 22.05 9.95
C GLN A 415 -7.68 20.67 9.35
N SER A 416 -8.42 19.63 9.68
CA SER A 416 -8.19 18.30 9.12
C SER A 416 -8.76 18.12 7.72
N PHE A 417 -9.63 19.02 7.29
CA PHE A 417 -10.13 19.11 5.92
C PHE A 417 -9.34 20.16 5.14
N CYS A 418 -8.26 19.73 4.50
CA CYS A 418 -7.48 20.60 3.61
C CYS A 418 -8.29 20.97 2.37
N THR A 419 -8.22 22.21 1.87
CA THR A 419 -8.79 22.51 0.56
C THR A 419 -8.09 21.70 -0.52
N LEU A 420 -8.81 21.21 -1.54
CA LEU A 420 -8.23 20.44 -2.62
C LEU A 420 -7.14 21.22 -3.37
N ALA A 421 -7.34 22.53 -3.56
CA ALA A 421 -6.35 23.39 -4.18
C ALA A 421 -5.03 23.42 -3.39
N GLU A 422 -5.08 23.61 -2.05
CA GLU A 422 -3.85 23.62 -1.25
C GLU A 422 -3.22 22.22 -1.15
N PHE A 423 -4.02 21.17 -1.03
CA PHE A 423 -3.49 19.82 -1.04
C PHE A 423 -2.74 19.50 -2.34
N LYS A 424 -3.33 19.89 -3.48
CA LYS A 424 -2.67 19.81 -4.79
C LYS A 424 -1.39 20.64 -4.82
N ASN A 425 -1.41 21.87 -4.34
CA ASN A 425 -0.23 22.75 -4.28
C ASN A 425 0.95 22.11 -3.54
N ILE A 426 0.67 21.47 -2.40
CA ILE A 426 1.68 20.78 -1.60
C ILE A 426 2.25 19.56 -2.36
N VAL A 427 1.38 18.76 -2.98
CA VAL A 427 1.80 17.53 -3.68
C VAL A 427 2.53 17.86 -4.99
N ASP A 428 2.11 18.88 -5.71
CA ASP A 428 2.74 19.31 -6.98
C ASP A 428 4.21 19.73 -6.81
N LYS A 429 4.64 20.14 -5.62
CA LYS A 429 6.05 20.49 -5.33
C LYS A 429 6.98 19.29 -5.53
N PHE A 430 6.53 18.11 -5.18
CA PHE A 430 7.34 16.89 -5.27
C PHE A 430 6.76 15.84 -6.24
N THR A 431 5.77 16.17 -7.05
CA THR A 431 5.30 15.30 -8.13
C THR A 431 6.26 15.41 -9.32
N PRO A 432 6.99 14.34 -9.72
CA PRO A 432 7.94 14.41 -10.81
C PRO A 432 7.21 14.52 -12.15
N ALA A 433 7.64 15.45 -13.01
CA ALA A 433 7.13 15.55 -14.39
C ALA A 433 7.66 14.42 -15.28
N HIS A 434 8.89 13.97 -15.04
CA HIS A 434 9.60 12.97 -15.84
C HIS A 434 10.38 11.99 -14.94
N TRP A 435 9.68 11.22 -14.11
CA TRP A 435 10.28 10.34 -13.11
C TRP A 435 11.44 9.47 -13.65
N LYS A 436 11.27 8.84 -14.82
CA LYS A 436 12.33 8.00 -15.44
C LYS A 436 13.59 8.79 -15.77
N LYS A 437 13.46 10.04 -16.25
CA LYS A 437 14.58 10.92 -16.53
C LYS A 437 15.23 11.39 -15.22
N ASP A 438 14.42 11.78 -14.26
CA ASP A 438 14.87 12.27 -12.96
C ASP A 438 15.64 11.19 -12.18
N CYS A 439 15.21 9.93 -12.31
CA CYS A 439 15.91 8.76 -11.76
C CYS A 439 17.34 8.53 -12.28
N LEU A 440 17.68 9.09 -13.44
CA LEU A 440 19.02 9.03 -14.06
C LEU A 440 19.76 10.37 -13.96
N SER A 441 19.15 11.40 -13.40
CA SER A 441 19.72 12.73 -13.21
C SER A 441 20.41 12.84 -11.85
N ASN A 442 21.23 13.88 -11.66
CA ASN A 442 21.85 14.25 -10.37
C ASN A 442 22.69 13.14 -9.72
N LEU A 443 23.20 12.18 -10.49
CA LEU A 443 23.92 11.03 -9.92
C LEU A 443 25.20 11.43 -9.16
N ASP A 444 25.81 12.56 -9.52
CA ASP A 444 27.02 13.12 -8.89
C ASP A 444 26.68 14.22 -7.85
N ALA A 445 25.41 14.56 -7.67
CA ALA A 445 25.00 15.58 -6.72
C ALA A 445 24.98 15.03 -5.28
N PRO A 446 25.18 15.90 -4.27
CA PRO A 446 25.05 15.50 -2.86
C PRO A 446 23.72 14.81 -2.56
N ALA A 447 23.74 13.83 -1.67
CA ALA A 447 22.53 13.10 -1.29
C ALA A 447 21.63 13.89 -0.30
N PHE A 448 22.20 14.83 0.42
CA PHE A 448 21.49 15.61 1.43
C PHE A 448 21.24 17.02 0.94
N PRO A 449 20.04 17.59 1.19
CA PRO A 449 19.78 18.98 0.89
C PRO A 449 20.62 19.90 1.80
N LYS A 450 21.00 21.08 1.31
CA LYS A 450 21.72 22.08 2.12
C LYS A 450 20.89 22.59 3.29
N ILE A 451 19.60 22.70 3.10
CA ILE A 451 18.59 23.12 4.08
C ILE A 451 17.51 22.05 4.08
N LYS A 452 17.05 21.66 5.27
CA LYS A 452 15.93 20.70 5.36
C LYS A 452 14.67 21.27 4.73
N GLU A 453 14.02 20.45 3.93
CA GLU A 453 12.80 20.75 3.20
C GLU A 453 11.64 19.94 3.81
N PRO A 454 10.94 20.47 4.83
CA PRO A 454 10.00 19.70 5.60
C PRO A 454 8.81 19.22 4.74
N ALA A 455 8.32 18.02 5.03
CA ALA A 455 7.17 17.44 4.34
C ALA A 455 5.84 18.12 4.75
N GLY A 456 4.90 18.19 3.81
CA GLY A 456 3.53 18.64 4.07
C GLY A 456 3.32 20.15 4.03
N TYR A 457 4.24 20.92 3.43
CA TYR A 457 4.14 22.37 3.27
C TYR A 457 4.10 22.79 1.81
#